data_2efe4a39420cadbd53b0df75cb01a0d3
#
_entry.id   2efe4a39420cadbd53b0df75cb01a0d3
#
_cell.length_a   1.000
_cell.length_b   1.000
_cell.length_c   1.000
_cell.angle_alpha   90.00
_cell.angle_beta   90.00
_cell.angle_gamma   90.00
#
_symmetry.space_group_name_H-M   'P 1'
#
loop_
_entity.id
_entity.type
_entity.pdbx_description
1 polymer ?
#
loop_
_entity_poly.entity_id
_entity_poly.type
_entity_poly.pdbx_seq_one_letter_code
_entity_poly.pdbx_strand_id
1 'polypeptide(L)'
;MLVKVCGMRDADNIRAVSQLGVDMIGFIFYPKSPRYVQMLSSQAGIIPDYSEERFKSLKPQMGEGISGEKQPARVGVFVDDMPQNIVTRVYNYNLDYIQLHGNETRETIENLRATLDPDIKPGIKIIKAISVSTAEDIQKYKEYVGAVDLFLFDTKCKTVGGSGEQFDWQVLEQYDGETPFLLSGGIGPDDAERVKSFHHPQCIGIDLNSKFEIEPALKDVEKLKEFLGKIKCPHSYRYQALIKV
;
A
#
# COMPACT_ATOMS: atom_id res chain seq x y z
N MET A 1 8.52 -11.48 -2.65
CA MET A 1 8.50 -10.14 -2.05
C MET A 1 7.33 -9.37 -2.64
N LEU A 2 6.43 -8.82 -1.80
CA LEU A 2 5.30 -8.00 -2.24
C LEU A 2 5.76 -6.61 -2.66
N VAL A 3 5.09 -6.03 -3.65
CA VAL A 3 5.34 -4.65 -4.08
C VAL A 3 4.04 -3.85 -3.99
N LYS A 4 4.08 -2.81 -3.18
CA LYS A 4 3.03 -1.79 -3.10
C LYS A 4 3.49 -0.52 -3.82
N VAL A 5 2.65 0.05 -4.67
CA VAL A 5 2.88 1.36 -5.31
C VAL A 5 1.84 2.34 -4.78
N CYS A 6 2.29 3.34 -4.03
CA CYS A 6 1.42 4.27 -3.32
C CYS A 6 1.29 5.62 -4.03
N GLY A 7 0.22 6.37 -3.73
CA GLY A 7 0.00 7.72 -4.25
C GLY A 7 -0.54 7.75 -5.67
N MET A 8 -1.37 6.80 -6.03
CA MET A 8 -2.02 6.72 -7.35
C MET A 8 -3.28 7.58 -7.40
N ARG A 9 -3.51 8.25 -8.53
CA ARG A 9 -4.70 9.10 -8.74
C ARG A 9 -5.20 9.11 -10.17
N ASP A 10 -4.30 9.16 -11.14
CA ASP A 10 -4.63 9.21 -12.56
C ASP A 10 -5.10 7.84 -13.07
N ALA A 11 -6.20 7.82 -13.86
CA ALA A 11 -6.84 6.58 -14.28
C ALA A 11 -5.98 5.74 -15.24
N ASP A 12 -5.32 6.40 -16.20
CA ASP A 12 -4.48 5.69 -17.17
C ASP A 12 -3.20 5.18 -16.50
N ASN A 13 -2.65 5.99 -15.61
CA ASN A 13 -1.49 5.61 -14.82
C ASN A 13 -1.78 4.44 -13.87
N ILE A 14 -2.96 4.43 -13.21
CA ILE A 14 -3.40 3.30 -12.39
C ILE A 14 -3.44 2.01 -13.22
N ARG A 15 -4.06 2.05 -14.43
CA ARG A 15 -4.12 0.89 -15.31
C ARG A 15 -2.74 0.41 -15.74
N ALA A 16 -1.87 1.33 -16.18
CA ALA A 16 -0.53 1.01 -16.62
C ALA A 16 0.31 0.38 -15.50
N VAL A 17 0.27 0.94 -14.28
CA VAL A 17 1.00 0.41 -13.12
C VAL A 17 0.43 -0.95 -12.69
N SER A 18 -0.90 -1.14 -12.73
CA SER A 18 -1.52 -2.43 -12.40
C SER A 18 -1.04 -3.56 -13.33
N GLN A 19 -0.80 -3.26 -14.62
CA GLN A 19 -0.28 -4.22 -15.60
C GLN A 19 1.18 -4.62 -15.36
N LEU A 20 1.94 -3.89 -14.52
CA LEU A 20 3.30 -4.29 -14.14
C LEU A 20 3.35 -5.45 -13.16
N GLY A 21 2.18 -5.98 -12.74
CA GLY A 21 2.08 -7.09 -11.80
C GLY A 21 2.54 -6.71 -10.40
N VAL A 22 2.22 -5.49 -9.96
CA VAL A 22 2.36 -5.06 -8.56
C VAL A 22 1.29 -5.73 -7.70
N ASP A 23 1.57 -5.93 -6.41
CA ASP A 23 0.64 -6.64 -5.52
C ASP A 23 -0.40 -5.73 -4.90
N MET A 24 -0.06 -4.45 -4.67
CA MET A 24 -0.92 -3.45 -4.04
C MET A 24 -0.78 -2.10 -4.72
N ILE A 25 -1.89 -1.33 -4.80
CA ILE A 25 -1.91 0.09 -5.19
C ILE A 25 -2.53 0.92 -4.07
N GLY A 26 -1.92 2.07 -3.77
CA GLY A 26 -2.32 2.94 -2.68
C GLY A 26 -2.93 4.25 -3.14
N PHE A 27 -4.08 4.60 -2.56
CA PHE A 27 -4.82 5.85 -2.76
C PHE A 27 -4.74 6.69 -1.51
N ILE A 28 -4.22 7.91 -1.60
CA ILE A 28 -4.03 8.77 -0.44
C ILE A 28 -5.26 9.67 -0.25
N PHE A 29 -6.01 9.42 0.82
CA PHE A 29 -7.20 10.19 1.20
C PHE A 29 -6.89 11.25 2.28
N TYR A 30 -5.71 11.84 2.21
CA TYR A 30 -5.27 12.91 3.10
C TYR A 30 -5.22 14.25 2.37
N PRO A 31 -6.10 15.22 2.69
CA PRO A 31 -6.25 16.46 1.92
C PRO A 31 -5.00 17.33 1.81
N LYS A 32 -4.08 17.25 2.78
CA LYS A 32 -2.82 18.01 2.75
C LYS A 32 -1.74 17.37 1.89
N SER A 33 -1.97 16.16 1.36
CA SER A 33 -1.03 15.48 0.47
C SER A 33 -1.14 16.05 -0.95
N PRO A 34 -0.02 16.29 -1.65
CA PRO A 34 -0.06 16.64 -3.09
C PRO A 34 -0.60 15.49 -3.95
N ARG A 35 -0.71 14.28 -3.37
CA ARG A 35 -1.25 13.05 -4.00
C ARG A 35 -2.69 12.76 -3.57
N TYR A 36 -3.35 13.75 -2.97
CA TYR A 36 -4.71 13.57 -2.46
C TYR A 36 -5.67 13.13 -3.55
N VAL A 37 -6.43 12.10 -3.23
CA VAL A 37 -7.50 11.58 -4.08
C VAL A 37 -8.83 12.13 -3.56
N GLN A 38 -9.33 13.17 -4.19
CA GLN A 38 -10.66 13.69 -3.91
C GLN A 38 -11.72 12.75 -4.49
N MET A 39 -11.54 12.35 -5.76
CA MET A 39 -12.37 11.39 -6.47
C MET A 39 -11.52 10.65 -7.50
N LEU A 40 -11.75 9.35 -7.69
CA LEU A 40 -11.17 8.58 -8.79
C LEU A 40 -12.15 8.56 -9.97
N SER A 41 -11.60 8.65 -11.17
CA SER A 41 -12.39 8.44 -12.39
C SER A 41 -12.88 6.99 -12.46
N SER A 42 -14.12 6.78 -12.90
CA SER A 42 -14.66 5.43 -13.18
C SER A 42 -13.83 4.68 -14.23
N GLN A 43 -13.16 5.40 -15.13
CA GLN A 43 -12.24 4.83 -16.12
C GLN A 43 -11.04 4.11 -15.51
N ALA A 44 -10.71 4.39 -14.26
CA ALA A 44 -9.68 3.63 -13.53
C ALA A 44 -10.09 2.16 -13.26
N GLY A 45 -11.35 1.81 -13.45
CA GLY A 45 -11.87 0.46 -13.20
C GLY A 45 -11.97 0.10 -11.70
N ILE A 46 -11.86 1.09 -10.82
CA ILE A 46 -11.83 0.90 -9.36
C ILE A 46 -13.20 1.19 -8.74
N ILE A 47 -13.91 2.21 -9.23
CA ILE A 47 -15.24 2.54 -8.74
C ILE A 47 -16.24 1.58 -9.38
N PRO A 48 -17.02 0.83 -8.58
CA PRO A 48 -18.10 0.04 -9.12
C PRO A 48 -19.11 0.98 -9.79
N ASP A 49 -19.37 0.76 -11.07
CA ASP A 49 -20.43 1.47 -11.76
C ASP A 49 -21.74 0.71 -11.51
N TYR A 50 -22.56 1.25 -10.63
CA TYR A 50 -23.86 0.69 -10.25
C TYR A 50 -25.00 1.09 -11.21
N SER A 51 -24.71 1.73 -12.36
CA SER A 51 -25.77 2.05 -13.32
C SER A 51 -26.37 0.76 -13.91
N GLU A 52 -27.70 0.66 -13.89
CA GLU A 52 -28.41 -0.52 -14.44
C GLU A 52 -28.08 -0.78 -15.91
N GLU A 53 -27.78 0.27 -16.67
CA GLU A 53 -27.40 0.15 -18.08
C GLU A 53 -26.06 -0.56 -18.25
N ARG A 54 -25.11 -0.30 -17.38
CA ARG A 54 -23.81 -0.97 -17.40
C ARG A 54 -23.86 -2.37 -16.81
N PHE A 55 -24.74 -2.61 -15.83
CA PHE A 55 -25.05 -3.96 -15.36
C PHE A 55 -25.60 -4.86 -16.46
N LYS A 56 -26.42 -4.31 -17.36
CA LYS A 56 -26.95 -5.03 -18.53
C LYS A 56 -25.88 -5.25 -19.61
N SER A 57 -24.96 -4.31 -19.79
CA SER A 57 -23.86 -4.40 -20.76
C SER A 57 -22.68 -5.25 -20.28
N LEU A 58 -22.50 -5.41 -18.97
CA LEU A 58 -21.39 -6.19 -18.38
C LEU A 58 -21.69 -7.69 -18.28
N LYS A 59 -22.96 -8.12 -18.36
CA LYS A 59 -23.32 -9.54 -18.34
C LYS A 59 -22.62 -10.40 -19.40
N PRO A 60 -22.32 -9.93 -20.63
CA PRO A 60 -21.49 -10.66 -21.59
C PRO A 60 -19.99 -10.52 -21.38
N GLN A 61 -19.53 -9.44 -20.73
CA GLN A 61 -18.10 -9.15 -20.58
C GLN A 61 -17.49 -9.67 -19.25
N MET A 62 -18.31 -10.04 -18.27
CA MET A 62 -17.81 -10.75 -17.07
C MET A 62 -17.37 -12.19 -17.37
N GLY A 63 -17.63 -12.71 -18.60
CA GLY A 63 -17.13 -13.99 -19.08
C GLY A 63 -15.77 -13.92 -19.80
N GLU A 64 -15.31 -12.74 -20.17
CA GLU A 64 -14.06 -12.51 -20.90
C GLU A 64 -13.24 -11.36 -20.27
N GLY A 65 -13.19 -11.28 -18.95
CA GLY A 65 -12.12 -10.60 -18.27
C GLY A 65 -10.84 -11.33 -18.66
N ILE A 66 -9.86 -10.59 -19.20
CA ILE A 66 -8.54 -11.10 -19.59
C ILE A 66 -8.10 -12.11 -18.54
N SER A 67 -8.20 -13.37 -18.93
CA SER A 67 -8.03 -14.52 -18.07
C SER A 67 -6.63 -14.51 -17.46
N GLY A 68 -6.55 -14.36 -16.14
CA GLY A 68 -5.37 -14.72 -15.38
C GLY A 68 -4.52 -13.61 -14.77
N GLU A 69 -4.76 -12.33 -15.06
CA GLU A 69 -3.99 -11.27 -14.40
C GLU A 69 -4.60 -10.92 -13.03
N LYS A 70 -3.85 -11.21 -11.98
CA LYS A 70 -4.18 -10.87 -10.61
C LYS A 70 -4.27 -9.34 -10.47
N GLN A 71 -5.46 -8.82 -10.21
CA GLN A 71 -5.62 -7.40 -9.91
C GLN A 71 -4.91 -7.05 -8.60
N PRO A 72 -4.18 -5.92 -8.53
CA PRO A 72 -3.55 -5.49 -7.30
C PRO A 72 -4.58 -5.16 -6.22
N ALA A 73 -4.27 -5.48 -4.97
CA ALA A 73 -5.08 -5.11 -3.83
C ALA A 73 -5.12 -3.58 -3.65
N ARG A 74 -6.27 -3.05 -3.26
CA ARG A 74 -6.53 -1.62 -3.12
C ARG A 74 -6.32 -1.17 -1.69
N VAL A 75 -5.42 -0.22 -1.49
CA VAL A 75 -5.05 0.31 -0.18
C VAL A 75 -5.49 1.76 -0.07
N GLY A 76 -6.38 2.07 0.87
CA GLY A 76 -6.71 3.46 1.22
C GLY A 76 -5.76 3.96 2.31
N VAL A 77 -5.09 5.09 2.09
CA VAL A 77 -4.18 5.69 3.06
C VAL A 77 -4.85 6.90 3.72
N PHE A 78 -4.93 6.86 5.04
CA PHE A 78 -5.59 7.85 5.88
C PHE A 78 -4.63 8.40 6.94
N VAL A 79 -4.84 9.63 7.37
CA VAL A 79 -4.05 10.30 8.41
C VAL A 79 -5.01 11.02 9.34
N ASP A 80 -5.19 10.49 10.54
CA ASP A 80 -6.05 11.05 11.60
C ASP A 80 -7.45 11.42 11.08
N ASP A 81 -8.01 10.59 10.18
CA ASP A 81 -9.31 10.83 9.55
C ASP A 81 -10.46 10.26 10.41
N MET A 82 -11.64 10.81 10.24
CA MET A 82 -12.83 10.35 10.97
C MET A 82 -13.24 8.93 10.48
N PRO A 83 -13.61 8.02 11.38
CA PRO A 83 -14.02 6.66 11.02
C PRO A 83 -15.10 6.61 9.94
N GLN A 84 -16.06 7.52 9.95
CA GLN A 84 -17.13 7.60 8.95
C GLN A 84 -16.60 7.87 7.54
N ASN A 85 -15.57 8.70 7.41
CA ASN A 85 -14.93 8.96 6.12
C ASN A 85 -14.19 7.72 5.62
N ILE A 86 -13.48 7.04 6.52
CA ILE A 86 -12.77 5.79 6.19
C ILE A 86 -13.75 4.74 5.70
N VAL A 87 -14.84 4.50 6.44
CA VAL A 87 -15.91 3.55 6.09
C VAL A 87 -16.49 3.88 4.71
N THR A 88 -16.81 5.15 4.46
CA THR A 88 -17.32 5.60 3.16
C THR A 88 -16.35 5.32 2.03
N ARG A 89 -15.04 5.55 2.23
CA ARG A 89 -14.01 5.29 1.23
C ARG A 89 -13.82 3.78 1.00
N VAL A 90 -13.84 2.97 2.07
CA VAL A 90 -13.78 1.50 1.97
C VAL A 90 -14.89 0.99 1.05
N TYR A 91 -16.11 1.43 1.27
CA TYR A 91 -17.26 1.02 0.47
C TYR A 91 -17.13 1.53 -0.98
N ASN A 92 -16.96 2.84 -1.18
CA ASN A 92 -16.98 3.47 -2.50
C ASN A 92 -15.85 2.99 -3.42
N TYR A 93 -14.67 2.69 -2.88
CA TYR A 93 -13.51 2.26 -3.66
C TYR A 93 -13.23 0.77 -3.56
N ASN A 94 -14.10 0.02 -2.85
CA ASN A 94 -13.95 -1.41 -2.60
C ASN A 94 -12.52 -1.73 -2.13
N LEU A 95 -12.07 -1.04 -1.06
CA LEU A 95 -10.72 -1.20 -0.55
C LEU A 95 -10.53 -2.57 0.10
N ASP A 96 -9.36 -3.16 -0.08
CA ASP A 96 -8.95 -4.41 0.54
C ASP A 96 -8.12 -4.16 1.80
N TYR A 97 -7.45 -3.01 1.87
CA TYR A 97 -6.63 -2.58 3.00
C TYR A 97 -6.93 -1.13 3.39
N ILE A 98 -6.86 -0.88 4.69
CA ILE A 98 -6.82 0.47 5.28
C ILE A 98 -5.41 0.67 5.82
N GLN A 99 -4.69 1.69 5.34
CA GLN A 99 -3.42 2.11 5.90
C GLN A 99 -3.62 3.36 6.75
N LEU A 100 -3.37 3.24 8.04
CA LEU A 100 -3.44 4.32 9.02
C LEU A 100 -2.04 4.90 9.23
N HIS A 101 -1.83 6.14 8.80
CA HIS A 101 -0.51 6.80 8.73
C HIS A 101 -0.40 8.02 9.65
N GLY A 102 -1.35 8.20 10.54
CA GLY A 102 -1.39 9.25 11.57
C GLY A 102 -1.08 8.70 12.97
N ASN A 103 -1.74 9.30 13.95
CA ASN A 103 -1.61 8.94 15.37
C ASN A 103 -2.82 8.14 15.86
N GLU A 104 -3.48 7.41 14.95
CA GLU A 104 -4.66 6.61 15.27
C GLU A 104 -4.32 5.62 16.40
N THR A 105 -5.11 5.63 17.46
CA THR A 105 -4.91 4.76 18.62
C THR A 105 -5.34 3.33 18.33
N ARG A 106 -4.85 2.39 19.13
CA ARG A 106 -5.29 0.98 19.09
C ARG A 106 -6.82 0.87 19.19
N GLU A 107 -7.42 1.59 20.12
CA GLU A 107 -8.89 1.59 20.32
C GLU A 107 -9.62 2.05 19.05
N THR A 108 -9.14 3.09 18.40
CA THR A 108 -9.70 3.55 17.10
C THR A 108 -9.63 2.46 16.05
N ILE A 109 -8.52 1.73 15.98
CA ILE A 109 -8.32 0.62 15.04
C ILE A 109 -9.30 -0.53 15.32
N GLU A 110 -9.42 -0.93 16.57
CA GLU A 110 -10.32 -2.02 16.98
C GLU A 110 -11.80 -1.66 16.71
N ASN A 111 -12.21 -0.43 17.00
CA ASN A 111 -13.55 0.07 16.72
C ASN A 111 -13.82 0.15 15.19
N LEU A 112 -12.84 0.58 14.42
CA LEU A 112 -12.96 0.62 12.97
C LEU A 112 -13.12 -0.78 12.37
N ARG A 113 -12.34 -1.74 12.84
CA ARG A 113 -12.44 -3.14 12.43
C ARG A 113 -13.81 -3.72 12.80
N ALA A 114 -14.28 -3.52 14.03
CA ALA A 114 -15.58 -3.99 14.48
C ALA A 114 -16.74 -3.41 13.66
N THR A 115 -16.59 -2.20 13.12
CA THR A 115 -17.58 -1.56 12.25
C THR A 115 -17.56 -2.13 10.82
N LEU A 116 -16.39 -2.46 10.31
CA LEU A 116 -16.22 -2.83 8.89
C LEU A 116 -16.33 -4.33 8.64
N ASP A 117 -15.69 -5.13 9.49
CA ASP A 117 -15.44 -6.54 9.21
C ASP A 117 -16.71 -7.38 9.09
N PRO A 118 -17.71 -7.30 9.98
CA PRO A 118 -18.82 -8.23 9.86
C PRO A 118 -19.72 -7.95 8.66
N ASP A 119 -19.99 -6.68 8.34
CA ASP A 119 -21.11 -6.34 7.47
C ASP A 119 -20.73 -5.51 6.22
N ILE A 120 -19.72 -4.64 6.33
CA ILE A 120 -19.42 -3.68 5.25
C ILE A 120 -18.33 -4.24 4.32
N LYS A 121 -17.25 -4.75 4.89
CA LYS A 121 -16.15 -5.34 4.14
C LYS A 121 -15.52 -6.47 4.96
N PRO A 122 -16.13 -7.67 4.96
CA PRO A 122 -15.60 -8.84 5.66
C PRO A 122 -14.16 -9.13 5.25
N GLY A 123 -13.30 -9.37 6.24
CA GLY A 123 -11.89 -9.67 6.02
C GLY A 123 -11.01 -8.50 5.61
N ILE A 124 -11.48 -7.25 5.78
CA ILE A 124 -10.63 -6.08 5.52
C ILE A 124 -9.37 -6.10 6.37
N LYS A 125 -8.24 -5.76 5.76
CA LYS A 125 -6.93 -5.77 6.42
C LYS A 125 -6.51 -4.36 6.83
N ILE A 126 -5.83 -4.26 7.97
CA ILE A 126 -5.36 -2.97 8.51
C ILE A 126 -3.84 -2.95 8.53
N ILE A 127 -3.29 -1.90 7.93
CA ILE A 127 -1.87 -1.57 7.93
C ILE A 127 -1.66 -0.39 8.87
N LYS A 128 -0.80 -0.50 9.87
CA LYS A 128 -0.35 0.66 10.65
C LYS A 128 1.01 1.12 10.15
N ALA A 129 1.08 2.35 9.69
CA ALA A 129 2.35 2.97 9.35
C ALA A 129 3.00 3.55 10.61
N ILE A 130 4.30 3.28 10.77
CA ILE A 130 5.14 3.78 11.84
C ILE A 130 6.32 4.50 11.19
N SER A 131 6.45 5.79 11.49
CA SER A 131 7.61 6.58 11.06
C SER A 131 8.83 6.22 11.90
N VAL A 132 9.90 5.76 11.25
CA VAL A 132 11.13 5.31 11.89
C VAL A 132 12.27 6.26 11.54
N SER A 133 12.83 6.89 12.56
CA SER A 133 14.05 7.71 12.49
C SER A 133 15.14 7.18 13.40
N THR A 134 14.76 6.42 14.42
CA THR A 134 15.65 5.79 15.40
C THR A 134 15.16 4.39 15.75
N ALA A 135 15.99 3.62 16.43
CA ALA A 135 15.64 2.29 16.92
C ALA A 135 14.46 2.30 17.91
N GLU A 136 14.37 3.35 18.72
CA GLU A 136 13.29 3.50 19.70
C GLU A 136 11.92 3.67 19.02
N ASP A 137 11.89 4.28 17.84
CA ASP A 137 10.64 4.46 17.09
C ASP A 137 10.00 3.12 16.71
N ILE A 138 10.82 2.09 16.48
CA ILE A 138 10.35 0.75 16.13
C ILE A 138 9.50 0.20 17.27
N GLN A 139 9.87 0.43 18.52
CA GLN A 139 9.15 -0.13 19.68
C GLN A 139 7.69 0.31 19.77
N LYS A 140 7.29 1.36 19.04
CA LYS A 140 5.89 1.78 18.92
C LYS A 140 4.97 0.71 18.35
N TYR A 141 5.51 -0.28 17.62
CA TYR A 141 4.71 -1.39 17.11
C TYR A 141 3.99 -2.14 18.23
N LYS A 142 4.58 -2.19 19.45
CA LYS A 142 4.03 -2.94 20.59
C LYS A 142 2.64 -2.46 21.01
N GLU A 143 2.33 -1.20 20.76
CA GLU A 143 1.02 -0.62 21.03
C GLU A 143 -0.08 -1.23 20.13
N TYR A 144 0.28 -1.77 18.97
CA TYR A 144 -0.66 -2.22 17.94
C TYR A 144 -0.66 -3.74 17.72
N VAL A 145 0.11 -4.50 18.50
CA VAL A 145 0.18 -5.96 18.38
C VAL A 145 -1.20 -6.60 18.55
N GLY A 146 -1.63 -7.41 17.57
CA GLY A 146 -2.93 -8.05 17.55
C GLY A 146 -4.11 -7.19 17.07
N ALA A 147 -3.90 -5.86 16.89
CA ALA A 147 -4.93 -4.97 16.34
C ALA A 147 -4.79 -4.78 14.81
N VAL A 148 -3.61 -5.02 14.26
CA VAL A 148 -3.29 -4.80 12.83
C VAL A 148 -2.79 -6.08 12.16
N ASP A 149 -2.95 -6.15 10.84
CA ASP A 149 -2.54 -7.30 10.03
C ASP A 149 -1.12 -7.11 9.46
N LEU A 150 -0.69 -5.86 9.34
CA LEU A 150 0.58 -5.51 8.69
C LEU A 150 1.10 -4.18 9.25
N PHE A 151 2.40 -4.09 9.44
CA PHE A 151 3.06 -2.80 9.64
C PHE A 151 3.62 -2.25 8.33
N LEU A 152 3.78 -0.94 8.27
CA LEU A 152 4.58 -0.27 7.27
C LEU A 152 5.60 0.60 8.00
N PHE A 153 6.87 0.25 7.93
CA PHE A 153 7.92 1.08 8.50
C PHE A 153 8.37 2.12 7.47
N ASP A 154 7.95 3.37 7.71
CA ASP A 154 8.29 4.53 6.86
C ASP A 154 9.57 5.17 7.39
N THR A 155 10.68 4.80 6.78
CA THR A 155 12.01 5.24 7.20
C THR A 155 12.31 6.64 6.68
N LYS A 156 12.69 7.57 7.58
CA LYS A 156 12.99 8.97 7.25
C LYS A 156 14.42 9.32 7.64
N CYS A 157 15.19 9.88 6.71
CA CYS A 157 16.44 10.55 7.07
C CYS A 157 16.17 11.74 7.97
N LYS A 158 16.94 11.90 9.05
CA LYS A 158 16.82 13.05 9.98
C LYS A 158 17.23 14.37 9.36
N THR A 159 17.99 14.37 8.27
CA THR A 159 18.50 15.57 7.62
C THR A 159 17.51 16.10 6.57
N VAL A 160 16.86 17.18 6.92
CA VAL A 160 16.19 18.07 5.96
C VAL A 160 17.31 18.82 5.23
N GLY A 161 17.72 18.28 4.08
CA GLY A 161 18.60 18.98 3.14
C GLY A 161 19.90 18.22 2.83
N GLY A 162 19.98 17.71 1.60
CA GLY A 162 21.19 17.67 0.78
C GLY A 162 22.39 16.82 1.18
N SER A 163 22.37 16.11 2.28
CA SER A 163 23.53 15.29 2.70
C SER A 163 23.74 14.01 1.89
N GLY A 164 22.74 13.60 1.09
CA GLY A 164 22.81 12.35 0.34
C GLY A 164 22.76 11.09 1.22
N GLU A 165 22.67 11.24 2.53
CA GLU A 165 22.63 10.11 3.46
C GLU A 165 21.30 9.38 3.35
N GLN A 166 21.38 8.11 2.97
CA GLN A 166 20.23 7.21 2.97
C GLN A 166 20.01 6.69 4.41
N PHE A 167 18.74 6.48 4.77
CA PHE A 167 18.40 5.86 6.04
C PHE A 167 18.96 4.43 6.08
N ASP A 168 19.59 4.08 7.19
CA ASP A 168 20.12 2.73 7.41
C ASP A 168 18.99 1.77 7.81
N TRP A 169 18.60 0.88 6.89
CA TRP A 169 17.56 -0.11 7.14
C TRP A 169 17.94 -1.18 8.15
N GLN A 170 19.23 -1.29 8.52
CA GLN A 170 19.68 -2.22 9.59
C GLN A 170 19.03 -1.90 10.93
N VAL A 171 18.57 -0.66 11.14
CA VAL A 171 17.77 -0.29 12.32
C VAL A 171 16.55 -1.20 12.47
N LEU A 172 15.96 -1.65 11.37
CA LEU A 172 14.78 -2.54 11.37
C LEU A 172 15.09 -3.97 11.82
N GLU A 173 16.35 -4.37 11.93
CA GLU A 173 16.76 -5.65 12.53
C GLU A 173 16.36 -5.73 14.02
N GLN A 174 16.10 -4.59 14.66
CA GLN A 174 15.60 -4.53 16.03
C GLN A 174 14.10 -4.79 16.17
N TYR A 175 13.39 -4.98 15.06
CA TYR A 175 12.01 -5.41 15.10
C TYR A 175 11.93 -6.89 15.50
N ASP A 176 11.41 -7.15 16.68
CA ASP A 176 11.27 -8.48 17.29
C ASP A 176 9.81 -8.99 17.30
N GLY A 177 8.89 -8.27 16.62
CA GLY A 177 7.47 -8.67 16.52
C GLY A 177 7.22 -9.77 15.50
N GLU A 178 6.06 -10.40 15.60
CA GLU A 178 5.61 -11.48 14.68
C GLU A 178 4.77 -10.95 13.51
N THR A 179 4.19 -9.76 13.63
CA THR A 179 3.37 -9.15 12.57
C THR A 179 4.24 -8.80 11.37
N PRO A 180 3.90 -9.24 10.14
CA PRO A 180 4.69 -8.91 8.97
C PRO A 180 4.71 -7.40 8.67
N PHE A 181 5.71 -6.93 7.91
CA PHE A 181 5.80 -5.53 7.53
C PHE A 181 6.24 -5.29 6.09
N LEU A 182 5.90 -4.09 5.59
CA LEU A 182 6.45 -3.50 4.38
C LEU A 182 7.51 -2.47 4.75
N LEU A 183 8.63 -2.52 4.04
CA LEU A 183 9.67 -1.50 4.09
C LEU A 183 9.25 -0.32 3.21
N SER A 184 9.25 0.88 3.76
CA SER A 184 8.96 2.14 3.07
C SER A 184 9.98 3.21 3.42
N GLY A 185 9.95 4.31 2.68
CA GLY A 185 10.80 5.49 2.92
C GLY A 185 12.02 5.56 2.00
N GLY A 186 11.93 6.48 1.04
CA GLY A 186 13.05 6.87 0.20
C GLY A 186 13.58 5.83 -0.80
N ILE A 187 12.93 4.68 -0.97
CA ILE A 187 13.32 3.67 -1.97
C ILE A 187 13.23 4.27 -3.36
N GLY A 188 14.34 4.24 -4.10
CA GLY A 188 14.47 4.78 -5.44
C GLY A 188 14.90 3.74 -6.48
N PRO A 189 15.01 4.14 -7.76
CA PRO A 189 15.38 3.25 -8.86
C PRO A 189 16.75 2.58 -8.70
N ASP A 190 17.66 3.23 -7.98
CA ASP A 190 19.03 2.76 -7.76
C ASP A 190 19.15 1.81 -6.54
N ASP A 191 18.08 1.66 -5.75
CA ASP A 191 18.09 0.84 -4.54
C ASP A 191 17.81 -0.65 -4.78
N ALA A 192 17.74 -1.12 -6.02
CA ALA A 192 17.36 -2.51 -6.34
C ALA A 192 18.24 -3.55 -5.63
N GLU A 193 19.57 -3.38 -5.65
CA GLU A 193 20.49 -4.30 -4.99
C GLU A 193 20.40 -4.20 -3.47
N ARG A 194 20.20 -2.99 -2.94
CA ARG A 194 20.00 -2.75 -1.51
C ARG A 194 18.71 -3.41 -1.01
N VAL A 195 17.62 -3.33 -1.79
CA VAL A 195 16.36 -4.02 -1.47
C VAL A 195 16.54 -5.54 -1.48
N LYS A 196 17.30 -6.08 -2.43
CA LYS A 196 17.59 -7.53 -2.48
C LYS A 196 18.46 -8.00 -1.30
N SER A 197 19.39 -7.16 -0.87
CA SER A 197 20.30 -7.48 0.25
C SER A 197 19.67 -7.31 1.62
N PHE A 198 18.54 -6.59 1.71
CA PHE A 198 17.84 -6.44 2.98
C PHE A 198 17.08 -7.72 3.32
N HIS A 199 17.41 -8.32 4.47
CA HIS A 199 16.79 -9.56 4.93
C HIS A 199 16.26 -9.41 6.33
N HIS A 200 14.97 -9.56 6.50
CA HIS A 200 14.34 -9.68 7.80
C HIS A 200 13.19 -10.69 7.71
N PRO A 201 13.02 -11.61 8.67
CA PRO A 201 11.99 -12.68 8.60
C PRO A 201 10.58 -12.16 8.38
N GLN A 202 10.25 -11.01 8.95
CA GLN A 202 8.92 -10.39 8.86
C GLN A 202 8.80 -9.36 7.74
N CYS A 203 9.87 -9.02 7.02
CA CYS A 203 9.77 -8.14 5.85
C CYS A 203 9.22 -8.91 4.66
N ILE A 204 7.94 -8.67 4.34
CA ILE A 204 7.27 -9.37 3.23
C ILE A 204 7.28 -8.57 1.93
N GLY A 205 7.65 -7.29 1.96
CA GLY A 205 7.62 -6.45 0.77
C GLY A 205 8.08 -5.02 0.98
N ILE A 206 7.91 -4.23 -0.07
CA ILE A 206 8.30 -2.83 -0.14
C ILE A 206 7.15 -1.93 -0.57
N ASP A 207 7.20 -0.66 -0.17
CA ASP A 207 6.28 0.40 -0.59
C ASP A 207 7.02 1.49 -1.38
N LEU A 208 6.64 1.69 -2.62
CA LEU A 208 7.24 2.63 -3.57
C LEU A 208 6.32 3.83 -3.76
N ASN A 209 6.89 5.05 -3.75
CA ASN A 209 6.10 6.26 -3.95
C ASN A 209 6.88 7.33 -4.73
N SER A 210 7.34 8.41 -4.07
CA SER A 210 7.79 9.67 -4.67
C SER A 210 8.99 9.55 -5.64
N LYS A 211 9.90 8.61 -5.40
CA LYS A 211 11.09 8.43 -6.25
C LYS A 211 10.77 7.84 -7.63
N PHE A 212 9.57 7.31 -7.79
CA PHE A 212 9.06 6.75 -9.04
C PHE A 212 7.97 7.62 -9.68
N GLU A 213 8.02 8.93 -9.46
CA GLU A 213 7.06 9.87 -10.03
C GLU A 213 7.69 10.78 -11.07
N ILE A 214 6.91 11.15 -12.08
CA ILE A 214 7.17 12.26 -13.01
C ILE A 214 6.76 13.55 -12.31
N GLU A 215 5.58 13.55 -11.71
CA GLU A 215 5.03 14.59 -10.84
C GLU A 215 4.15 13.95 -9.75
N PRO A 216 3.80 14.64 -8.68
CA PRO A 216 3.00 14.07 -7.60
C PRO A 216 1.72 13.39 -8.09
N ALA A 217 1.56 12.11 -7.76
CA ALA A 217 0.48 11.21 -8.14
C ALA A 217 0.50 10.72 -9.61
N LEU A 218 1.57 10.97 -10.36
CA LEU A 218 1.80 10.42 -11.70
C LEU A 218 3.09 9.60 -11.69
N LYS A 219 2.96 8.28 -11.69
CA LYS A 219 4.12 7.37 -11.69
C LYS A 219 4.77 7.28 -13.05
N ASP A 220 6.10 7.25 -13.05
CA ASP A 220 6.92 6.90 -14.19
C ASP A 220 6.89 5.37 -14.38
N VAL A 221 6.06 4.93 -15.31
CA VAL A 221 5.77 3.51 -15.56
C VAL A 221 7.02 2.76 -16.03
N GLU A 222 7.84 3.38 -16.88
CA GLU A 222 9.06 2.73 -17.38
C GLU A 222 10.11 2.59 -16.28
N LYS A 223 10.28 3.60 -15.44
CA LYS A 223 11.16 3.54 -14.28
C LYS A 223 10.73 2.47 -13.27
N LEU A 224 9.43 2.35 -13.01
CA LEU A 224 8.87 1.27 -12.19
C LEU A 224 9.15 -0.10 -12.81
N LYS A 225 8.88 -0.26 -14.11
CA LYS A 225 9.07 -1.52 -14.84
C LYS A 225 10.54 -1.98 -14.80
N GLU A 226 11.48 -1.06 -15.03
CA GLU A 226 12.90 -1.36 -14.95
C GLU A 226 13.30 -1.81 -13.53
N PHE A 227 12.87 -1.07 -12.51
CA PHE A 227 13.15 -1.43 -11.12
C PHE A 227 12.56 -2.77 -10.72
N LEU A 228 11.29 -3.02 -11.07
CA LEU A 228 10.61 -4.28 -10.83
C LEU A 228 11.31 -5.46 -11.52
N GLY A 229 11.82 -5.25 -12.73
CA GLY A 229 12.63 -6.24 -13.44
C GLY A 229 13.92 -6.60 -12.69
N LYS A 230 14.54 -5.61 -12.03
CA LYS A 230 15.76 -5.83 -11.22
C LYS A 230 15.49 -6.58 -9.92
N ILE A 231 14.36 -6.33 -9.24
CA ILE A 231 14.05 -6.93 -7.93
C ILE A 231 13.29 -8.26 -8.00
N LYS A 232 12.55 -8.52 -9.08
CA LYS A 232 11.83 -9.79 -9.31
C LYS A 232 12.80 -10.82 -9.89
N CYS A 233 13.65 -11.40 -9.06
CA CYS A 233 14.41 -12.58 -9.45
C CYS A 233 13.51 -13.84 -9.44
N PRO A 234 13.67 -14.84 -10.35
CA PRO A 234 12.72 -15.96 -10.56
C PRO A 234 12.54 -16.95 -9.40
N HIS A 235 13.04 -16.70 -8.21
CA HIS A 235 13.18 -17.71 -7.14
C HIS A 235 12.36 -17.49 -5.87
N SER A 236 11.23 -16.76 -5.88
CA SER A 236 10.44 -16.60 -4.65
C SER A 236 8.98 -17.05 -4.75
N TYR A 237 8.77 -18.37 -4.86
CA TYR A 237 7.43 -19.00 -4.66
C TYR A 237 6.98 -19.09 -3.19
N ARG A 238 7.67 -18.46 -2.23
CA ARG A 238 7.44 -18.72 -0.79
C ARG A 238 6.31 -17.93 -0.11
N TYR A 239 5.75 -16.89 -0.72
CA TYR A 239 4.81 -16.01 -0.01
C TYR A 239 3.36 -16.01 -0.54
N GLN A 240 3.03 -16.84 -1.52
CA GLN A 240 1.64 -16.91 -2.02
C GLN A 240 0.64 -17.54 -1.04
N ALA A 241 1.10 -18.18 0.02
CA ALA A 241 0.24 -18.83 1.01
C ALA A 241 -0.38 -17.89 2.05
N LEU A 242 0.20 -16.70 2.27
CA LEU A 242 -0.27 -15.74 3.29
C LEU A 242 -1.41 -14.82 2.83
N ILE A 243 -1.72 -14.82 1.53
CA ILE A 243 -2.79 -13.99 0.95
C ILE A 243 -4.12 -14.76 0.85
N LYS A 244 -4.12 -16.07 1.18
CA LYS A 244 -5.28 -16.96 1.06
C LYS A 244 -5.84 -17.40 2.43
N VAL A 245 -5.95 -16.49 3.39
CA VAL A 245 -6.78 -16.74 4.58
C VAL A 245 -7.66 -15.53 4.83
#